data_59ec0e9e14ca0021b56ad16a78e0816d
#
_entry.id   59ec0e9e14ca0021b56ad16a78e0816d
#
_cell.length_a   1.000
_cell.length_b   1.000
_cell.length_c   1.000
_cell.angle_alpha   90.00
_cell.angle_beta   90.00
_cell.angle_gamma   90.00
#
_symmetry.space_group_name_H-M   'P 1'
#
loop_
_entity.id
_entity.type
_entity.pdbx_description
1 polymer ?
#
loop_
_entity_poly.entity_id
_entity_poly.type
_entity_poly.pdbx_seq_one_letter_code
_entity_poly.pdbx_strand_id
1 'polypeptide(L)'
;MKNLIEIQKKIIPQAIELMGKRYAILRQISISQPIGRRVLSNIIDLSERTIRTEIEFLKDSNFIEISVSGMSLTEEGGRFLEKMDSVMGEIMGISDLEIKLQEKLGIQKIVVSKNSNDHEDLMIEGVCKTAANYIINNLSPQDKIAIAGGTTMRRVAQNLRQDKNEEGYYKDVIVMPTRGSVGSDIDIQANSIAALAAKNLGCDVEFLYVPDEIDGNARDTLLTIPDVKKTLDDLKLADMVVFSIGRADLMARRRNMSESEISNLISKGAICEAFGHYFNKDGEVVMKLNTVGIDVDMYKNTKNAIVVFAGNEKVESFLALYKLNKNITLITDEYSAKEILNRLV
;
A
#
# COMPACT_ATOMS: atom_id res chain seq x y z
N MET A 1 26.78 3.27 11.76
CA MET A 1 26.52 3.71 10.38
C MET A 1 26.14 5.21 10.33
N LYS A 2 25.21 5.73 11.14
CA LYS A 2 24.80 7.15 11.16
C LYS A 2 25.97 8.14 11.20
N ASN A 3 26.96 7.97 12.08
CA ASN A 3 28.13 8.85 12.17
C ASN A 3 28.96 8.89 10.87
N LEU A 4 29.10 7.77 10.16
CA LEU A 4 29.83 7.71 8.90
C LEU A 4 29.11 8.51 7.80
N ILE A 5 27.79 8.34 7.71
CA ILE A 5 26.94 9.07 6.76
C ILE A 5 26.98 10.57 7.02
N GLU A 6 26.90 11.02 8.28
CA GLU A 6 27.01 12.45 8.63
C GLU A 6 28.37 13.02 8.25
N ILE A 7 29.45 12.27 8.47
CA ILE A 7 30.79 12.66 8.06
C ILE A 7 30.87 12.76 6.54
N GLN A 8 30.37 11.78 5.82
CA GLN A 8 30.36 11.75 4.34
C GLN A 8 29.58 12.93 3.76
N LYS A 9 28.39 13.25 4.32
CA LYS A 9 27.59 14.41 3.90
C LYS A 9 28.37 15.74 4.03
N LYS A 10 29.24 15.87 5.05
CA LYS A 10 30.03 17.10 5.28
C LYS A 10 31.31 17.14 4.45
N ILE A 11 31.97 16.00 4.23
CA ILE A 11 33.29 15.94 3.57
C ILE A 11 33.18 15.77 2.06
N ILE A 12 32.22 14.98 1.60
CA ILE A 12 32.04 14.65 0.16
C ILE A 12 30.56 14.81 -0.28
N PRO A 13 29.95 15.99 -0.11
CA PRO A 13 28.53 16.19 -0.44
C PRO A 13 28.22 15.85 -1.89
N GLN A 14 29.16 16.09 -2.82
CA GLN A 14 29.00 15.75 -4.25
C GLN A 14 28.84 14.25 -4.49
N ALA A 15 29.52 13.40 -3.72
CA ALA A 15 29.37 11.93 -3.83
C ALA A 15 27.98 11.50 -3.35
N ILE A 16 27.47 12.09 -2.28
CA ILE A 16 26.11 11.83 -1.78
C ILE A 16 25.07 12.28 -2.78
N GLU A 17 25.22 13.47 -3.37
CA GLU A 17 24.33 13.96 -4.42
C GLU A 17 24.34 13.06 -5.66
N LEU A 18 25.51 12.63 -6.12
CA LEU A 18 25.64 11.71 -7.25
C LEU A 18 24.99 10.36 -6.94
N MET A 19 25.19 9.82 -5.74
CA MET A 19 24.57 8.59 -5.30
C MET A 19 23.05 8.72 -5.27
N GLY A 20 22.51 9.85 -4.80
CA GLY A 20 21.09 10.17 -4.83
C GLY A 20 20.51 10.22 -6.25
N LYS A 21 21.22 10.83 -7.20
CA LYS A 21 20.82 10.86 -8.63
C LYS A 21 20.75 9.46 -9.23
N ARG A 22 21.78 8.63 -9.02
CA ARG A 22 21.82 7.25 -9.52
C ARG A 22 20.75 6.37 -8.89
N TYR A 23 20.53 6.54 -7.60
CA TYR A 23 19.44 5.89 -6.90
C TYR A 23 18.07 6.26 -7.50
N ALA A 24 17.79 7.56 -7.70
CA ALA A 24 16.55 8.02 -8.30
C ALA A 24 16.33 7.42 -9.71
N ILE A 25 17.37 7.35 -10.54
CA ILE A 25 17.32 6.74 -11.87
C ILE A 25 16.98 5.25 -11.79
N LEU A 26 17.71 4.45 -11.00
CA LEU A 26 17.47 3.02 -10.84
C LEU A 26 16.07 2.75 -10.32
N ARG A 27 15.64 3.52 -9.32
CA ARG A 27 14.32 3.38 -8.73
C ARG A 27 13.21 3.72 -9.73
N GLN A 28 13.37 4.80 -10.51
CA GLN A 28 12.38 5.15 -11.53
C GLN A 28 12.31 4.10 -12.64
N ILE A 29 13.43 3.56 -13.07
CA ILE A 29 13.46 2.44 -14.03
C ILE A 29 12.70 1.25 -13.43
N SER A 30 12.94 0.89 -12.17
CA SER A 30 12.27 -0.24 -11.50
C SER A 30 10.74 -0.10 -11.44
N ILE A 31 10.23 1.11 -11.39
CA ILE A 31 8.79 1.41 -11.33
C ILE A 31 8.14 1.38 -12.71
N SER A 32 8.83 1.90 -13.72
CA SER A 32 8.25 2.22 -15.03
C SER A 32 8.82 1.42 -16.19
N GLN A 33 9.62 0.38 -15.91
CA GLN A 33 10.28 -0.42 -16.94
C GLN A 33 9.32 -1.22 -17.82
N PRO A 34 9.58 -1.29 -19.15
CA PRO A 34 10.68 -0.64 -19.84
C PRO A 34 10.41 0.86 -20.08
N ILE A 35 11.40 1.73 -19.81
CA ILE A 35 11.25 3.20 -19.90
C ILE A 35 12.26 3.84 -20.85
N GLY A 36 11.79 4.80 -21.65
CA GLY A 36 12.64 5.58 -22.57
C GLY A 36 13.37 6.73 -21.85
N ARG A 37 14.58 7.09 -22.32
CA ARG A 37 15.42 8.15 -21.72
C ARG A 37 14.73 9.50 -21.58
N ARG A 38 13.96 9.94 -22.59
CA ARG A 38 13.24 11.22 -22.58
C ARG A 38 12.14 11.23 -21.52
N VAL A 39 11.41 10.13 -21.39
CA VAL A 39 10.38 9.96 -20.36
C VAL A 39 11.01 10.00 -18.98
N LEU A 40 12.12 9.27 -18.79
CA LEU A 40 12.86 9.25 -17.53
C LEU A 40 13.39 10.64 -17.15
N SER A 41 13.96 11.39 -18.11
CA SER A 41 14.44 12.77 -17.92
C SER A 41 13.34 13.70 -17.39
N ASN A 42 12.15 13.62 -17.98
CA ASN A 42 11.01 14.44 -17.57
C ASN A 42 10.49 14.08 -16.18
N ILE A 43 10.51 12.79 -15.83
CA ILE A 43 9.98 12.33 -14.52
C ILE A 43 10.88 12.74 -13.35
N ILE A 44 12.21 12.63 -13.53
CA ILE A 44 13.16 12.93 -12.42
C ILE A 44 13.77 14.34 -12.51
N ASP A 45 13.25 15.19 -13.37
CA ASP A 45 13.69 16.59 -13.56
C ASP A 45 15.21 16.75 -13.71
N LEU A 46 15.82 15.86 -14.49
CA LEU A 46 17.23 15.92 -14.85
C LEU A 46 17.40 16.15 -16.35
N SER A 47 18.42 16.90 -16.73
CA SER A 47 18.70 17.15 -18.15
C SER A 47 18.96 15.84 -18.92
N GLU A 48 18.54 15.76 -20.19
CA GLU A 48 18.81 14.58 -21.03
C GLU A 48 20.31 14.24 -21.11
N ARG A 49 21.18 15.26 -21.03
CA ARG A 49 22.64 15.07 -21.02
C ARG A 49 23.09 14.35 -19.74
N THR A 50 22.58 14.78 -18.58
CA THR A 50 22.87 14.14 -17.27
C THR A 50 22.37 12.69 -17.28
N ILE A 51 21.12 12.49 -17.69
CA ILE A 51 20.51 11.15 -17.78
C ILE A 51 21.34 10.24 -18.67
N ARG A 52 21.81 10.72 -19.83
CA ARG A 52 22.63 9.92 -20.73
C ARG A 52 23.91 9.44 -20.06
N THR A 53 24.63 10.33 -19.36
CA THR A 53 25.89 9.99 -18.68
C THR A 53 25.68 8.95 -17.60
N GLU A 54 24.64 9.14 -16.76
CA GLU A 54 24.36 8.22 -15.68
C GLU A 54 23.85 6.85 -16.17
N ILE A 55 23.05 6.83 -17.25
CA ILE A 55 22.60 5.58 -17.87
C ILE A 55 23.76 4.78 -18.45
N GLU A 56 24.72 5.44 -19.11
CA GLU A 56 25.92 4.79 -19.62
C GLU A 56 26.70 4.13 -18.45
N PHE A 57 26.90 4.85 -17.36
CA PHE A 57 27.55 4.32 -16.17
C PHE A 57 26.78 3.10 -15.57
N LEU A 58 25.47 3.21 -15.41
CA LEU A 58 24.64 2.15 -14.82
C LEU A 58 24.59 0.90 -15.71
N LYS A 59 24.62 1.08 -17.04
CA LYS A 59 24.71 0.00 -18.01
C LYS A 59 26.06 -0.70 -17.93
N ASP A 60 27.16 0.07 -17.91
CA ASP A 60 28.53 -0.47 -17.84
C ASP A 60 28.76 -1.19 -16.50
N SER A 61 28.07 -0.78 -15.46
CA SER A 61 28.02 -1.44 -14.15
C SER A 61 27.09 -2.66 -14.08
N ASN A 62 26.46 -3.04 -15.20
CA ASN A 62 25.50 -4.17 -15.29
C ASN A 62 24.25 -4.03 -14.41
N PHE A 63 23.85 -2.81 -14.05
CA PHE A 63 22.64 -2.59 -13.26
C PHE A 63 21.37 -2.40 -14.11
N ILE A 64 21.56 -1.97 -15.38
CA ILE A 64 20.47 -1.81 -16.33
C ILE A 64 20.83 -2.41 -17.68
N GLU A 65 19.80 -2.83 -18.40
CA GLU A 65 19.88 -3.21 -19.81
C GLU A 65 19.05 -2.24 -20.67
N ILE A 66 19.47 -2.07 -21.92
CA ILE A 66 18.79 -1.18 -22.87
C ILE A 66 18.36 -2.01 -24.08
N SER A 67 17.06 -2.01 -24.35
CA SER A 67 16.44 -2.65 -25.51
C SER A 67 15.76 -1.63 -26.42
N VAL A 68 15.16 -2.09 -27.50
CA VAL A 68 14.36 -1.25 -28.40
C VAL A 68 13.12 -0.67 -27.68
N SER A 69 12.57 -1.41 -26.71
CA SER A 69 11.40 -0.98 -25.92
C SER A 69 11.75 0.01 -24.80
N GLY A 70 13.02 0.12 -24.44
CA GLY A 70 13.46 1.01 -23.36
C GLY A 70 14.51 0.37 -22.43
N MET A 71 14.67 0.97 -21.26
CA MET A 71 15.60 0.54 -20.22
C MET A 71 14.85 -0.28 -19.17
N SER A 72 15.49 -1.36 -18.71
CA SER A 72 15.02 -2.22 -17.62
C SER A 72 16.15 -2.52 -16.63
N LEU A 73 15.83 -2.85 -15.40
CA LEU A 73 16.82 -3.35 -14.44
C LEU A 73 17.26 -4.74 -14.86
N THR A 74 18.55 -5.02 -14.68
CA THR A 74 19.04 -6.40 -14.65
C THR A 74 18.67 -7.05 -13.29
N GLU A 75 18.86 -8.36 -13.16
CA GLU A 75 18.69 -9.04 -11.88
C GLU A 75 19.67 -8.49 -10.82
N GLU A 76 20.92 -8.19 -11.23
CA GLU A 76 21.92 -7.57 -10.36
C GLU A 76 21.52 -6.15 -9.96
N GLY A 77 20.98 -5.35 -10.90
CA GLY A 77 20.46 -4.01 -10.64
C GLY A 77 19.31 -4.00 -9.66
N GLY A 78 18.41 -4.98 -9.73
CA GLY A 78 17.34 -5.17 -8.76
C GLY A 78 17.85 -5.43 -7.35
N ARG A 79 18.74 -6.41 -7.20
CA ARG A 79 19.39 -6.74 -5.91
C ARG A 79 20.20 -5.56 -5.33
N PHE A 80 20.88 -4.82 -6.21
CA PHE A 80 21.66 -3.65 -5.81
C PHE A 80 20.75 -2.50 -5.33
N LEU A 81 19.61 -2.27 -6.02
CA LEU A 81 18.63 -1.25 -5.64
C LEU A 81 18.06 -1.52 -4.24
N GLU A 82 17.73 -2.78 -3.91
CA GLU A 82 17.26 -3.17 -2.57
C GLU A 82 18.29 -2.82 -1.48
N LYS A 83 19.57 -3.08 -1.73
CA LYS A 83 20.66 -2.69 -0.81
C LYS A 83 20.79 -1.18 -0.69
N MET A 84 20.68 -0.46 -1.80
CA MET A 84 20.71 1.00 -1.80
C MET A 84 19.51 1.60 -1.05
N ASP A 85 18.35 0.98 -1.10
CA ASP A 85 17.14 1.45 -0.42
C ASP A 85 17.37 1.68 1.08
N SER A 86 18.07 0.77 1.76
CA SER A 86 18.40 0.92 3.17
C SER A 86 19.33 2.11 3.43
N VAL A 87 20.41 2.21 2.66
CA VAL A 87 21.42 3.28 2.83
C VAL A 87 20.82 4.65 2.49
N MET A 88 20.07 4.74 1.40
CA MET A 88 19.42 5.99 0.99
C MET A 88 18.35 6.44 1.97
N GLY A 89 17.62 5.52 2.60
CA GLY A 89 16.69 5.85 3.68
C GLY A 89 17.37 6.58 4.85
N GLU A 90 18.54 6.12 5.28
CA GLU A 90 19.33 6.82 6.31
C GLU A 90 19.86 8.17 5.82
N ILE A 91 20.35 8.25 4.58
CA ILE A 91 20.84 9.48 3.98
C ILE A 91 19.72 10.52 3.83
N MET A 92 18.54 10.14 3.39
CA MET A 92 17.41 11.06 3.18
C MET A 92 16.67 11.39 4.48
N GLY A 93 17.02 10.75 5.59
CA GLY A 93 16.35 10.96 6.89
C GLY A 93 14.94 10.34 6.97
N ILE A 94 14.59 9.46 6.04
CA ILE A 94 13.28 8.77 6.03
C ILE A 94 13.16 7.86 7.25
N SER A 95 14.23 7.16 7.62
CA SER A 95 14.25 6.31 8.82
C SER A 95 14.02 7.11 10.10
N ASP A 96 14.50 8.35 10.18
CA ASP A 96 14.25 9.23 11.32
C ASP A 96 12.79 9.72 11.35
N LEU A 97 12.18 9.94 10.19
CA LEU A 97 10.75 10.28 10.07
C LEU A 97 9.87 9.09 10.50
N GLU A 98 10.18 7.87 10.05
CA GLU A 98 9.48 6.64 10.43
C GLU A 98 9.53 6.42 11.95
N ILE A 99 10.72 6.56 12.57
CA ILE A 99 10.89 6.41 14.03
C ILE A 99 10.06 7.44 14.78
N LYS A 100 10.18 8.73 14.44
CA LYS A 100 9.42 9.81 15.09
C LYS A 100 7.91 9.61 14.98
N LEU A 101 7.43 9.20 13.82
CA LEU A 101 6.01 8.93 13.61
C LEU A 101 5.55 7.70 14.40
N GLN A 102 6.34 6.63 14.42
CA GLN A 102 6.03 5.41 15.15
C GLN A 102 5.91 5.70 16.66
N GLU A 103 6.83 6.48 17.22
CA GLU A 103 6.80 6.92 18.62
C GLU A 103 5.55 7.76 18.92
N LYS A 104 5.25 8.77 18.07
CA LYS A 104 4.12 9.66 18.30
C LYS A 104 2.76 8.98 18.12
N LEU A 105 2.61 8.13 17.13
CA LEU A 105 1.37 7.40 16.87
C LEU A 105 1.19 6.21 17.82
N GLY A 106 2.28 5.64 18.33
CA GLY A 106 2.27 4.42 19.14
C GLY A 106 1.74 3.21 18.35
N ILE A 107 2.03 3.13 17.05
CA ILE A 107 1.63 2.01 16.18
C ILE A 107 2.80 1.04 15.96
N GLN A 108 2.48 -0.15 15.46
CA GLN A 108 3.46 -1.24 15.33
C GLN A 108 4.62 -0.89 14.40
N LYS A 109 4.35 -0.33 13.22
CA LYS A 109 5.39 0.02 12.24
C LYS A 109 4.94 1.10 11.26
N ILE A 110 5.90 1.82 10.73
CA ILE A 110 5.72 2.75 9.62
C ILE A 110 6.75 2.43 8.55
N VAL A 111 6.32 2.39 7.32
CA VAL A 111 7.16 2.24 6.14
C VAL A 111 6.83 3.38 5.18
N VAL A 112 7.79 4.27 4.98
CA VAL A 112 7.63 5.40 4.07
C VAL A 112 8.22 5.03 2.71
N SER A 113 7.39 5.10 1.67
CA SER A 113 7.87 4.92 0.30
C SER A 113 8.82 6.06 -0.07
N LYS A 114 10.01 5.71 -0.51
CA LYS A 114 11.12 6.64 -0.81
C LYS A 114 11.00 7.35 -2.16
N ASN A 115 9.83 7.31 -2.78
CA ASN A 115 9.56 7.98 -4.05
C ASN A 115 9.10 9.43 -3.80
N SER A 116 10.01 10.36 -3.99
CA SER A 116 9.74 11.81 -4.02
C SER A 116 9.36 12.25 -5.45
N ASN A 117 8.34 11.66 -6.06
CA ASN A 117 7.85 12.10 -7.35
C ASN A 117 6.63 13.00 -7.17
N ASP A 118 6.66 14.19 -7.76
CA ASP A 118 5.54 15.14 -7.80
C ASP A 118 4.36 14.65 -8.67
N HIS A 119 4.54 13.53 -9.40
CA HIS A 119 3.49 12.89 -10.18
C HIS A 119 2.70 11.92 -9.30
N GLU A 120 1.45 12.24 -9.03
CA GLU A 120 0.54 11.49 -8.15
C GLU A 120 0.48 9.99 -8.49
N ASP A 121 0.32 9.62 -9.76
CA ASP A 121 0.25 8.23 -10.19
C ASP A 121 1.52 7.42 -9.89
N LEU A 122 2.68 8.03 -10.05
CA LEU A 122 3.98 7.41 -9.76
C LEU A 122 4.24 7.29 -8.26
N MET A 123 3.78 8.27 -7.49
CA MET A 123 3.81 8.22 -6.03
C MET A 123 2.95 7.07 -5.50
N ILE A 124 1.71 6.95 -5.98
CA ILE A 124 0.81 5.86 -5.62
C ILE A 124 1.42 4.50 -6.00
N GLU A 125 1.97 4.38 -7.21
CA GLU A 125 2.62 3.14 -7.67
C GLU A 125 3.82 2.75 -6.79
N GLY A 126 4.64 3.73 -6.40
CA GLY A 126 5.76 3.52 -5.49
C GLY A 126 5.33 3.02 -4.11
N VAL A 127 4.27 3.59 -3.55
CA VAL A 127 3.68 3.15 -2.28
C VAL A 127 3.12 1.73 -2.40
N CYS A 128 2.40 1.42 -3.48
CA CYS A 128 1.84 0.08 -3.72
C CYS A 128 2.93 -0.98 -3.88
N LYS A 129 4.04 -0.67 -4.57
CA LYS A 129 5.19 -1.55 -4.71
C LYS A 129 5.91 -1.78 -3.37
N THR A 130 6.08 -0.72 -2.58
CA THR A 130 6.62 -0.80 -1.22
C THR A 130 5.73 -1.70 -0.34
N ALA A 131 4.41 -1.58 -0.46
CA ALA A 131 3.46 -2.41 0.26
C ALA A 131 3.54 -3.89 -0.16
N ALA A 132 3.60 -4.17 -1.47
CA ALA A 132 3.75 -5.54 -1.97
C ALA A 132 5.03 -6.19 -1.45
N ASN A 133 6.16 -5.50 -1.52
CA ASN A 133 7.44 -5.99 -1.00
C ASN A 133 7.37 -6.22 0.53
N TYR A 134 6.72 -5.31 1.26
CA TYR A 134 6.54 -5.49 2.71
C TYR A 134 5.71 -6.74 3.02
N ILE A 135 4.61 -6.96 2.30
CA ILE A 135 3.76 -8.14 2.46
C ILE A 135 4.58 -9.41 2.21
N ILE A 136 5.26 -9.51 1.06
CA ILE A 136 6.07 -10.67 0.67
C ILE A 136 7.14 -10.99 1.73
N ASN A 137 7.85 -9.97 2.22
CA ASN A 137 8.93 -10.14 3.20
C ASN A 137 8.45 -10.50 4.62
N ASN A 138 7.14 -10.39 4.90
CA ASN A 138 6.55 -10.71 6.21
C ASN A 138 5.48 -11.81 6.12
N LEU A 139 5.38 -12.47 4.98
CA LEU A 139 4.43 -13.55 4.74
C LEU A 139 5.08 -14.90 5.02
N SER A 140 4.41 -15.71 5.84
CA SER A 140 4.81 -17.09 6.15
C SER A 140 4.05 -18.11 5.27
N PRO A 141 4.58 -19.33 5.06
CA PRO A 141 4.02 -20.29 4.10
C PRO A 141 2.59 -20.77 4.34
N GLN A 142 2.02 -20.55 5.50
CA GLN A 142 0.66 -21.01 5.87
C GLN A 142 -0.26 -19.86 6.30
N ASP A 143 0.17 -18.61 6.06
CA ASP A 143 -0.59 -17.44 6.49
C ASP A 143 -1.91 -17.29 5.73
N LYS A 144 -2.90 -16.74 6.42
CA LYS A 144 -4.16 -16.28 5.86
C LYS A 144 -4.13 -14.78 5.69
N ILE A 145 -4.27 -14.31 4.44
CA ILE A 145 -4.29 -12.89 4.11
C ILE A 145 -5.70 -12.46 3.76
N ALA A 146 -6.22 -11.48 4.47
CA ALA A 146 -7.44 -10.79 4.09
C ALA A 146 -7.09 -9.50 3.33
N ILE A 147 -7.55 -9.34 2.08
CA ILE A 147 -7.28 -8.17 1.25
C ILE A 147 -8.55 -7.41 0.90
N ALA A 148 -8.51 -6.08 1.06
CA ALA A 148 -9.65 -5.23 0.76
C ALA A 148 -9.79 -4.95 -0.75
N GLY A 149 -10.95 -4.42 -1.12
CA GLY A 149 -11.20 -3.85 -2.43
C GLY A 149 -10.58 -2.46 -2.62
N GLY A 150 -10.68 -1.94 -3.84
CA GLY A 150 -10.30 -0.58 -4.20
C GLY A 150 -9.06 -0.46 -5.09
N THR A 151 -8.91 0.70 -5.70
CA THR A 151 -7.87 0.97 -6.70
C THR A 151 -6.44 0.81 -6.15
N THR A 152 -6.20 1.24 -4.91
CA THR A 152 -4.91 1.06 -4.23
C THR A 152 -4.60 -0.42 -4.03
N MET A 153 -5.56 -1.20 -3.55
CA MET A 153 -5.38 -2.64 -3.30
C MET A 153 -5.18 -3.42 -4.60
N ARG A 154 -5.86 -3.04 -5.68
CA ARG A 154 -5.61 -3.61 -7.00
C ARG A 154 -4.15 -3.42 -7.43
N ARG A 155 -3.60 -2.20 -7.28
CA ARG A 155 -2.19 -1.93 -7.60
C ARG A 155 -1.24 -2.70 -6.67
N VAL A 156 -1.54 -2.84 -5.39
CA VAL A 156 -0.76 -3.70 -4.48
C VAL A 156 -0.76 -5.15 -4.98
N ALA A 157 -1.93 -5.72 -5.28
CA ALA A 157 -2.06 -7.08 -5.78
C ALA A 157 -1.32 -7.31 -7.11
N GLN A 158 -1.29 -6.31 -8.02
CA GLN A 158 -0.53 -6.35 -9.26
C GLN A 158 0.99 -6.41 -9.04
N ASN A 159 1.48 -5.86 -7.93
CA ASN A 159 2.89 -5.84 -7.58
C ASN A 159 3.31 -7.03 -6.68
N LEU A 160 2.38 -7.82 -6.16
CA LEU A 160 2.70 -9.08 -5.49
C LEU A 160 3.28 -10.05 -6.53
N ARG A 161 4.44 -10.61 -6.24
CA ARG A 161 5.11 -11.57 -7.12
C ARG A 161 5.80 -12.62 -6.28
N GLN A 162 5.68 -13.86 -6.70
CA GLN A 162 6.50 -14.95 -6.17
C GLN A 162 7.94 -14.74 -6.62
N ASP A 163 8.90 -14.87 -5.72
CA ASP A 163 10.31 -14.94 -6.11
C ASP A 163 10.54 -16.22 -6.93
N LYS A 164 11.18 -16.09 -8.08
CA LYS A 164 11.47 -17.24 -8.97
C LYS A 164 12.31 -18.34 -8.29
N ASN A 165 13.02 -17.99 -7.22
CA ASN A 165 13.84 -18.92 -6.46
C ASN A 165 13.04 -19.70 -5.38
N GLU A 166 11.78 -19.32 -5.15
CA GLU A 166 10.89 -19.89 -4.12
C GLU A 166 9.60 -20.46 -4.73
N GLU A 167 9.66 -21.06 -5.91
CA GLU A 167 8.49 -21.63 -6.56
C GLU A 167 7.78 -22.63 -5.63
N GLY A 168 6.50 -22.36 -5.36
CA GLY A 168 5.68 -23.14 -4.42
C GLY A 168 5.87 -22.82 -2.94
N TYR A 169 6.70 -21.83 -2.54
CA TYR A 169 6.87 -21.44 -1.14
C TYR A 169 5.54 -20.98 -0.51
N TYR A 170 4.72 -20.24 -1.26
CA TYR A 170 3.44 -19.72 -0.79
C TYR A 170 2.23 -20.60 -1.14
N LYS A 171 2.41 -21.82 -1.61
CA LYS A 171 1.31 -22.69 -2.08
C LYS A 171 0.22 -22.95 -1.04
N ASP A 172 0.58 -22.96 0.25
CA ASP A 172 -0.34 -23.22 1.37
C ASP A 172 -0.87 -21.91 2.01
N VAL A 173 -0.52 -20.74 1.45
CA VAL A 173 -1.10 -19.45 1.81
C VAL A 173 -2.53 -19.38 1.28
N ILE A 174 -3.44 -18.77 2.03
CA ILE A 174 -4.82 -18.52 1.61
C ILE A 174 -5.06 -17.02 1.56
N VAL A 175 -5.48 -16.53 0.38
CA VAL A 175 -5.91 -15.13 0.23
C VAL A 175 -7.42 -15.05 0.26
N MET A 176 -7.97 -14.12 1.04
CA MET A 176 -9.41 -13.94 1.21
C MET A 176 -9.81 -12.48 0.99
N PRO A 177 -11.00 -12.19 0.45
CA PRO A 177 -11.54 -10.83 0.40
C PRO A 177 -11.98 -10.38 1.80
N THR A 178 -11.74 -9.12 2.18
CA THR A 178 -12.20 -8.59 3.47
C THR A 178 -13.72 -8.44 3.58
N ARG A 179 -14.44 -8.43 2.45
CA ARG A 179 -15.90 -8.26 2.40
C ARG A 179 -16.50 -8.75 1.09
N GLY A 180 -17.84 -8.82 1.06
CA GLY A 180 -18.63 -9.10 -0.14
C GLY A 180 -18.46 -8.05 -1.24
N SER A 181 -19.13 -8.22 -2.36
CA SER A 181 -19.00 -7.37 -3.55
C SER A 181 -19.78 -6.06 -3.43
N VAL A 182 -19.17 -4.94 -3.83
CA VAL A 182 -19.72 -3.57 -3.79
C VAL A 182 -19.70 -2.95 -5.17
N GLY A 183 -20.87 -2.47 -5.64
CA GLY A 183 -20.97 -1.76 -6.91
C GLY A 183 -20.72 -2.65 -8.14
N SER A 184 -20.49 -2.02 -9.30
CA SER A 184 -20.41 -2.70 -10.60
C SER A 184 -18.99 -2.84 -11.18
N ASP A 185 -18.00 -2.17 -10.62
CA ASP A 185 -16.63 -2.22 -11.12
C ASP A 185 -15.92 -3.49 -10.60
N ILE A 186 -15.86 -4.51 -11.46
CA ILE A 186 -15.30 -5.83 -11.14
C ILE A 186 -13.83 -5.74 -10.75
N ASP A 187 -13.07 -4.86 -11.35
CA ASP A 187 -11.62 -4.78 -11.21
C ASP A 187 -11.16 -4.36 -9.81
N ILE A 188 -12.01 -3.64 -9.09
CA ILE A 188 -11.73 -3.15 -7.73
C ILE A 188 -12.52 -3.87 -6.64
N GLN A 189 -13.24 -4.96 -6.97
CA GLN A 189 -13.90 -5.80 -5.99
C GLN A 189 -12.90 -6.58 -5.14
N ALA A 190 -13.18 -6.76 -3.86
CA ALA A 190 -12.31 -7.50 -2.95
C ALA A 190 -12.07 -8.95 -3.44
N ASN A 191 -13.09 -9.63 -3.95
CA ASN A 191 -12.98 -10.96 -4.54
C ASN A 191 -12.01 -10.99 -5.74
N SER A 192 -12.12 -10.03 -6.65
CA SER A 192 -11.23 -9.96 -7.84
C SER A 192 -9.79 -9.65 -7.46
N ILE A 193 -9.59 -8.80 -6.46
CA ILE A 193 -8.26 -8.46 -5.95
C ILE A 193 -7.64 -9.63 -5.19
N ALA A 194 -8.43 -10.37 -4.40
CA ALA A 194 -7.98 -11.60 -3.75
C ALA A 194 -7.53 -12.65 -4.77
N ALA A 195 -8.31 -12.85 -5.83
CA ALA A 195 -7.96 -13.76 -6.93
C ALA A 195 -6.67 -13.33 -7.64
N LEU A 196 -6.50 -12.03 -7.91
CA LEU A 196 -5.29 -11.49 -8.53
C LEU A 196 -4.06 -11.68 -7.63
N ALA A 197 -4.20 -11.39 -6.34
CA ALA A 197 -3.13 -11.55 -5.36
C ALA A 197 -2.71 -13.02 -5.24
N ALA A 198 -3.66 -13.93 -5.10
CA ALA A 198 -3.41 -15.37 -5.03
C ALA A 198 -2.72 -15.91 -6.29
N LYS A 199 -3.19 -15.48 -7.48
CA LYS A 199 -2.55 -15.84 -8.77
C LYS A 199 -1.10 -15.40 -8.82
N ASN A 200 -0.79 -14.17 -8.38
CA ASN A 200 0.55 -13.61 -8.44
C ASN A 200 1.51 -14.21 -7.40
N LEU A 201 0.97 -14.64 -6.25
CA LEU A 201 1.71 -15.35 -5.21
C LEU A 201 1.83 -16.86 -5.49
N GLY A 202 1.04 -17.41 -6.41
CA GLY A 202 0.98 -18.86 -6.68
C GLY A 202 0.38 -19.66 -5.51
N CYS A 203 -0.69 -19.14 -4.89
CA CYS A 203 -1.34 -19.71 -3.71
C CYS A 203 -2.85 -19.83 -3.89
N ASP A 204 -3.54 -20.35 -2.87
CA ASP A 204 -4.98 -20.56 -2.90
C ASP A 204 -5.77 -19.28 -2.58
N VAL A 205 -7.03 -19.25 -3.03
CA VAL A 205 -7.98 -18.17 -2.76
C VAL A 205 -9.30 -18.70 -2.23
N GLU A 206 -9.82 -18.09 -1.18
CA GLU A 206 -11.21 -18.26 -0.76
C GLU A 206 -12.02 -17.04 -1.18
N PHE A 207 -13.29 -17.25 -1.55
CA PHE A 207 -14.17 -16.20 -2.02
C PHE A 207 -15.33 -15.96 -1.04
N LEU A 208 -15.80 -14.73 -0.98
CA LEU A 208 -17.00 -14.35 -0.25
C LEU A 208 -18.06 -13.86 -1.24
N TYR A 209 -18.80 -14.81 -1.82
CA TYR A 209 -19.83 -14.55 -2.84
C TYR A 209 -21.15 -14.10 -2.21
N VAL A 210 -21.11 -12.96 -1.57
CA VAL A 210 -22.30 -12.30 -1.02
C VAL A 210 -22.28 -10.83 -1.42
N PRO A 211 -23.45 -10.18 -1.56
CA PRO A 211 -23.52 -8.72 -1.64
C PRO A 211 -22.88 -8.10 -0.40
N ASP A 212 -22.23 -6.93 -0.54
CA ASP A 212 -21.67 -6.21 0.59
C ASP A 212 -22.73 -5.71 1.55
N GLU A 213 -23.82 -5.16 1.00
CA GLU A 213 -24.95 -4.66 1.79
C GLU A 213 -26.14 -5.62 1.66
N ILE A 214 -26.66 -6.06 2.80
CA ILE A 214 -27.74 -7.05 2.87
C ILE A 214 -28.72 -6.64 3.98
N ASP A 215 -30.02 -6.80 3.72
CA ASP A 215 -31.04 -6.68 4.75
C ASP A 215 -30.79 -7.68 5.90
N GLY A 216 -31.09 -7.26 7.15
CA GLY A 216 -30.76 -8.03 8.34
C GLY A 216 -31.27 -9.49 8.32
N ASN A 217 -32.50 -9.71 7.86
CA ASN A 217 -33.08 -11.07 7.75
C ASN A 217 -32.38 -11.93 6.69
N ALA A 218 -32.00 -11.32 5.55
CA ALA A 218 -31.26 -12.01 4.51
C ALA A 218 -29.82 -12.33 4.96
N ARG A 219 -29.21 -11.45 5.76
CA ARG A 219 -27.88 -11.67 6.35
C ARG A 219 -27.87 -12.93 7.22
N ASP A 220 -28.82 -13.06 8.13
CA ASP A 220 -28.88 -14.22 9.04
C ASP A 220 -29.02 -15.54 8.24
N THR A 221 -29.81 -15.51 7.17
CA THR A 221 -29.95 -16.66 6.26
C THR A 221 -28.62 -16.98 5.56
N LEU A 222 -27.94 -15.98 5.01
CA LEU A 222 -26.66 -16.17 4.31
C LEU A 222 -25.55 -16.70 5.23
N LEU A 223 -25.56 -16.29 6.49
CA LEU A 223 -24.61 -16.77 7.50
C LEU A 223 -24.82 -18.28 7.85
N THR A 224 -25.95 -18.89 7.45
CA THR A 224 -26.18 -20.34 7.60
C THR A 224 -25.56 -21.16 6.46
N ILE A 225 -25.21 -20.53 5.34
CA ILE A 225 -24.58 -21.21 4.19
C ILE A 225 -23.16 -21.65 4.59
N PRO A 226 -22.82 -22.95 4.48
CA PRO A 226 -21.55 -23.47 4.99
C PRO A 226 -20.31 -22.74 4.45
N ASP A 227 -20.27 -22.47 3.14
CA ASP A 227 -19.12 -21.81 2.50
C ASP A 227 -18.96 -20.34 2.96
N VAL A 228 -20.08 -19.61 3.07
CA VAL A 228 -20.07 -18.24 3.61
C VAL A 228 -19.58 -18.20 5.05
N LYS A 229 -20.12 -19.10 5.88
CA LYS A 229 -19.72 -19.22 7.27
C LYS A 229 -18.24 -19.57 7.40
N LYS A 230 -17.77 -20.55 6.61
CA LYS A 230 -16.36 -20.94 6.61
C LYS A 230 -15.44 -19.75 6.31
N THR A 231 -15.68 -19.03 5.20
CA THR A 231 -14.85 -17.86 4.85
C THR A 231 -14.91 -16.76 5.92
N LEU A 232 -16.06 -16.50 6.55
CA LEU A 232 -16.16 -15.54 7.63
C LEU A 232 -15.45 -15.99 8.92
N ASP A 233 -15.43 -17.28 9.21
CA ASP A 233 -14.67 -17.82 10.35
C ASP A 233 -13.17 -17.78 10.06
N ASP A 234 -12.74 -18.06 8.83
CA ASP A 234 -11.35 -17.93 8.41
C ASP A 234 -10.87 -16.48 8.40
N LEU A 235 -11.72 -15.50 8.05
CA LEU A 235 -11.40 -14.06 8.16
C LEU A 235 -11.08 -13.63 9.60
N LYS A 236 -11.71 -14.23 10.60
CA LYS A 236 -11.39 -13.95 12.02
C LYS A 236 -10.00 -14.46 12.42
N LEU A 237 -9.49 -15.43 11.66
CA LEU A 237 -8.19 -16.06 11.87
C LEU A 237 -7.12 -15.51 10.91
N ALA A 238 -7.42 -14.42 10.18
CA ALA A 238 -6.47 -13.83 9.27
C ALA A 238 -5.19 -13.35 10.00
N ASP A 239 -4.05 -13.84 9.55
CA ASP A 239 -2.73 -13.45 10.08
C ASP A 239 -2.36 -12.04 9.64
N MET A 240 -2.88 -11.62 8.48
CA MET A 240 -2.63 -10.30 7.90
C MET A 240 -3.92 -9.74 7.27
N VAL A 241 -4.25 -8.49 7.59
CA VAL A 241 -5.37 -7.75 6.97
C VAL A 241 -4.81 -6.54 6.23
N VAL A 242 -4.91 -6.53 4.91
CA VAL A 242 -4.36 -5.49 4.04
C VAL A 242 -5.49 -4.65 3.47
N PHE A 243 -5.45 -3.34 3.70
CA PHE A 243 -6.52 -2.44 3.27
C PHE A 243 -6.02 -1.02 3.01
N SER A 244 -6.86 -0.24 2.32
CA SER A 244 -6.70 1.19 2.17
C SER A 244 -7.86 1.91 2.84
N ILE A 245 -7.72 3.20 3.06
CA ILE A 245 -8.72 4.04 3.69
C ILE A 245 -9.43 4.84 2.61
N GLY A 246 -10.77 4.89 2.69
CA GLY A 246 -11.61 5.72 1.83
C GLY A 246 -12.04 7.01 2.52
N ARG A 247 -12.04 8.13 1.79
CA ARG A 247 -12.72 9.36 2.24
C ARG A 247 -14.23 9.13 2.26
N ALA A 248 -14.90 9.66 3.29
CA ALA A 248 -16.34 9.43 3.48
C ALA A 248 -17.17 9.87 2.26
N ASP A 249 -16.91 11.05 1.72
CA ASP A 249 -17.63 11.63 0.58
C ASP A 249 -17.47 10.78 -0.69
N LEU A 250 -16.25 10.32 -0.99
CA LEU A 250 -15.97 9.52 -2.17
C LEU A 250 -16.57 8.12 -2.06
N MET A 251 -16.51 7.52 -0.86
CA MET A 251 -17.06 6.18 -0.64
C MET A 251 -18.58 6.19 -0.67
N ALA A 252 -19.24 7.23 -0.14
CA ALA A 252 -20.68 7.41 -0.23
C ALA A 252 -21.16 7.53 -1.69
N ARG A 253 -20.42 8.29 -2.54
CA ARG A 253 -20.70 8.36 -3.98
C ARG A 253 -20.54 7.00 -4.68
N ARG A 254 -19.49 6.23 -4.36
CA ARG A 254 -19.29 4.87 -4.91
C ARG A 254 -20.40 3.90 -4.54
N ARG A 255 -21.09 4.15 -3.42
CA ARG A 255 -22.27 3.40 -2.98
C ARG A 255 -23.57 3.95 -3.54
N ASN A 256 -23.51 4.91 -4.49
CA ASN A 256 -24.67 5.57 -5.10
C ASN A 256 -25.62 6.23 -4.09
N MET A 257 -25.10 6.70 -2.95
CA MET A 257 -25.87 7.50 -2.02
C MET A 257 -26.26 8.83 -2.67
N SER A 258 -27.47 9.30 -2.38
CA SER A 258 -27.98 10.60 -2.87
C SER A 258 -27.16 11.77 -2.29
N GLU A 259 -27.09 12.90 -2.99
CA GLU A 259 -26.40 14.10 -2.50
C GLU A 259 -26.94 14.59 -1.14
N SER A 260 -28.21 14.38 -0.85
CA SER A 260 -28.82 14.69 0.45
C SER A 260 -28.31 13.77 1.56
N GLU A 261 -28.15 12.47 1.29
CA GLU A 261 -27.58 11.51 2.23
C GLU A 261 -26.08 11.79 2.48
N ILE A 262 -25.34 12.10 1.41
CA ILE A 262 -23.93 12.48 1.52
C ILE A 262 -23.78 13.74 2.36
N SER A 263 -24.57 14.78 2.08
CA SER A 263 -24.55 16.03 2.84
C SER A 263 -24.89 15.82 4.33
N ASN A 264 -25.89 14.99 4.62
CA ASN A 264 -26.24 14.62 5.99
C ASN A 264 -25.10 13.83 6.67
N LEU A 265 -24.47 12.90 5.96
CA LEU A 265 -23.33 12.12 6.47
C LEU A 265 -22.15 13.03 6.84
N ILE A 266 -21.77 13.93 5.94
CA ILE A 266 -20.68 14.89 6.16
C ILE A 266 -21.03 15.89 7.26
N SER A 267 -22.28 16.38 7.34
CA SER A 267 -22.73 17.30 8.41
C SER A 267 -22.66 16.67 9.81
N LYS A 268 -22.75 15.34 9.90
CA LYS A 268 -22.51 14.56 11.13
C LYS A 268 -21.04 14.34 11.44
N GLY A 269 -20.14 14.91 10.64
CA GLY A 269 -18.68 14.85 10.85
C GLY A 269 -18.01 13.61 10.27
N ALA A 270 -18.63 12.84 9.38
CA ALA A 270 -17.99 11.70 8.75
C ALA A 270 -16.83 12.14 7.86
N ILE A 271 -15.64 11.58 8.05
CA ILE A 271 -14.43 11.89 7.28
C ILE A 271 -13.85 10.67 6.57
N CYS A 272 -14.06 9.48 7.08
CA CYS A 272 -13.56 8.25 6.45
C CYS A 272 -14.59 7.13 6.47
N GLU A 273 -14.41 6.16 5.56
CA GLU A 273 -15.09 4.87 5.56
C GLU A 273 -14.05 3.75 5.61
N ALA A 274 -14.28 2.78 6.49
CA ALA A 274 -13.59 1.50 6.52
C ALA A 274 -14.49 0.43 7.15
N PHE A 275 -14.37 -0.81 6.68
CA PHE A 275 -15.06 -1.98 7.25
C PHE A 275 -16.58 -1.79 7.39
N GLY A 276 -17.21 -1.12 6.42
CA GLY A 276 -18.64 -0.86 6.43
C GLY A 276 -19.12 0.16 7.47
N HIS A 277 -18.22 1.01 7.96
CA HIS A 277 -18.57 2.07 8.91
C HIS A 277 -17.99 3.40 8.46
N TYR A 278 -18.74 4.47 8.69
CA TYR A 278 -18.26 5.84 8.55
C TYR A 278 -17.87 6.39 9.91
N PHE A 279 -16.72 7.05 9.96
CA PHE A 279 -16.13 7.55 11.20
C PHE A 279 -15.93 9.06 11.15
N ASN A 280 -16.06 9.71 12.30
CA ASN A 280 -15.68 11.10 12.49
C ASN A 280 -14.15 11.20 12.80
N LYS A 281 -13.65 12.42 12.95
CA LYS A 281 -12.23 12.70 13.26
C LYS A 281 -11.72 12.06 14.57
N ASP A 282 -12.63 11.71 15.49
CA ASP A 282 -12.27 11.11 16.78
C ASP A 282 -12.29 9.58 16.73
N GLY A 283 -12.64 8.99 15.58
CA GLY A 283 -12.73 7.54 15.38
C GLY A 283 -14.06 6.96 15.86
N GLU A 284 -15.06 7.80 16.12
CA GLU A 284 -16.37 7.35 16.52
C GLU A 284 -17.22 7.03 15.28
N VAL A 285 -18.06 6.00 15.38
CA VAL A 285 -18.95 5.59 14.29
C VAL A 285 -20.09 6.58 14.12
N VAL A 286 -20.14 7.22 12.95
CA VAL A 286 -21.23 8.13 12.55
C VAL A 286 -22.38 7.38 11.89
N MET A 287 -22.03 6.38 11.06
CA MET A 287 -23.00 5.54 10.38
C MET A 287 -22.44 4.13 10.19
N LYS A 288 -23.27 3.12 10.43
CA LYS A 288 -22.98 1.72 10.17
C LYS A 288 -23.75 1.26 8.93
N LEU A 289 -23.06 0.53 8.06
CA LEU A 289 -23.66 -0.18 6.94
C LEU A 289 -23.86 -1.65 7.32
N ASN A 290 -24.88 -2.27 6.74
CA ASN A 290 -25.13 -3.71 6.92
C ASN A 290 -24.25 -4.52 5.96
N THR A 291 -22.95 -4.57 6.22
CA THR A 291 -21.98 -5.27 5.37
C THR A 291 -21.67 -6.68 5.87
N VAL A 292 -21.24 -7.55 4.96
CA VAL A 292 -20.75 -8.91 5.27
C VAL A 292 -19.26 -8.97 5.01
N GLY A 293 -18.50 -9.28 6.05
CA GLY A 293 -17.04 -9.37 6.02
C GLY A 293 -16.41 -8.91 7.33
N ILE A 294 -15.20 -8.39 7.28
CA ILE A 294 -14.51 -7.82 8.44
C ILE A 294 -15.28 -6.58 8.92
N ASP A 295 -15.61 -6.56 10.19
CA ASP A 295 -16.22 -5.43 10.87
C ASP A 295 -15.21 -4.68 11.77
N VAL A 296 -15.69 -3.64 12.45
CA VAL A 296 -14.84 -2.79 13.32
C VAL A 296 -14.28 -3.57 14.52
N ASP A 297 -15.03 -4.51 15.05
CA ASP A 297 -14.58 -5.28 16.22
C ASP A 297 -13.52 -6.31 15.81
N MET A 298 -13.65 -6.94 14.65
CA MET A 298 -12.58 -7.76 14.06
C MET A 298 -11.34 -6.90 13.80
N TYR A 299 -11.49 -5.71 13.20
CA TYR A 299 -10.38 -4.81 12.97
C TYR A 299 -9.65 -4.40 14.25
N LYS A 300 -10.38 -4.03 15.32
CA LYS A 300 -9.79 -3.69 16.63
C LYS A 300 -8.92 -4.83 17.21
N ASN A 301 -9.29 -6.07 16.92
CA ASN A 301 -8.60 -7.27 17.41
C ASN A 301 -7.56 -7.83 16.45
N THR A 302 -7.44 -7.27 15.23
CA THR A 302 -6.45 -7.71 14.25
C THR A 302 -5.04 -7.40 14.76
N LYS A 303 -4.17 -8.43 14.78
CA LYS A 303 -2.80 -8.32 15.28
C LYS A 303 -1.81 -7.76 14.26
N ASN A 304 -2.12 -7.86 12.99
CA ASN A 304 -1.27 -7.39 11.89
C ASN A 304 -2.14 -6.78 10.78
N ALA A 305 -2.49 -5.51 10.97
CA ALA A 305 -3.26 -4.73 10.01
C ALA A 305 -2.31 -3.85 9.18
N ILE A 306 -2.32 -3.97 7.87
CA ILE A 306 -1.51 -3.17 6.96
C ILE A 306 -2.39 -2.14 6.28
N VAL A 307 -2.16 -0.88 6.61
CA VAL A 307 -2.86 0.28 6.03
C VAL A 307 -1.99 0.87 4.92
N VAL A 308 -2.51 0.92 3.70
CA VAL A 308 -1.77 1.43 2.53
C VAL A 308 -2.52 2.60 1.92
N PHE A 309 -1.89 3.76 1.88
CA PHE A 309 -2.41 4.91 1.14
C PHE A 309 -1.30 5.86 0.71
N ALA A 310 -1.58 6.67 -0.30
CA ALA A 310 -0.77 7.79 -0.75
C ALA A 310 -1.68 9.02 -0.90
N GLY A 311 -1.11 10.20 -0.70
CA GLY A 311 -1.79 11.48 -0.84
C GLY A 311 -2.31 12.06 0.48
N ASN A 312 -2.07 13.37 0.64
CA ASN A 312 -2.40 14.12 1.87
C ASN A 312 -3.90 14.15 2.17
N GLU A 313 -4.75 13.96 1.17
CA GLU A 313 -6.20 13.96 1.31
C GLU A 313 -6.74 12.79 2.16
N LYS A 314 -5.91 11.75 2.40
CA LYS A 314 -6.27 10.60 3.24
C LYS A 314 -5.69 10.65 4.65
N VAL A 315 -4.83 11.64 4.94
CA VAL A 315 -4.18 11.78 6.24
C VAL A 315 -5.19 11.91 7.38
N GLU A 316 -6.22 12.73 7.20
CA GLU A 316 -7.25 12.92 8.22
C GLU A 316 -8.03 11.62 8.47
N SER A 317 -8.37 10.90 7.40
CA SER A 317 -9.02 9.58 7.48
C SER A 317 -8.16 8.57 8.25
N PHE A 318 -6.85 8.57 8.03
CA PHE A 318 -5.92 7.72 8.78
C PHE A 318 -5.87 8.10 10.25
N LEU A 319 -5.78 9.39 10.57
CA LEU A 319 -5.73 9.90 11.94
C LEU A 319 -7.00 9.62 12.76
N ALA A 320 -8.12 9.38 12.12
CA ALA A 320 -9.32 8.87 12.77
C ALA A 320 -9.19 7.36 13.06
N LEU A 321 -8.81 6.56 12.06
CA LEU A 321 -8.87 5.11 12.11
C LEU A 321 -7.78 4.47 12.97
N TYR A 322 -6.55 5.03 13.00
CA TYR A 322 -5.43 4.45 13.77
C TYR A 322 -5.67 4.42 15.29
N LYS A 323 -6.61 5.24 15.78
CA LYS A 323 -7.01 5.28 17.20
C LYS A 323 -7.69 3.98 17.65
N LEU A 324 -8.32 3.27 16.71
CA LEU A 324 -9.09 2.05 16.98
C LEU A 324 -8.22 0.79 17.14
N ASN A 325 -7.07 0.77 16.47
CA ASN A 325 -6.12 -0.33 16.55
C ASN A 325 -4.69 0.22 16.46
N LYS A 326 -3.83 -0.21 17.36
CA LYS A 326 -2.40 0.17 17.36
C LYS A 326 -1.50 -0.89 16.75
N ASN A 327 -2.02 -2.10 16.52
CA ASN A 327 -1.29 -3.19 15.87
C ASN A 327 -1.33 -3.03 14.33
N ILE A 328 -1.03 -1.82 13.87
CA ILE A 328 -1.03 -1.49 12.45
C ILE A 328 0.38 -1.17 11.93
N THR A 329 0.63 -1.60 10.72
CA THR A 329 1.73 -1.12 9.88
C THR A 329 1.16 -0.11 8.89
N LEU A 330 1.63 1.13 8.95
CA LEU A 330 1.31 2.16 7.96
C LEU A 330 2.33 2.11 6.83
N ILE A 331 1.87 2.02 5.59
CA ILE A 331 2.70 2.17 4.39
C ILE A 331 2.17 3.36 3.59
N THR A 332 2.98 4.40 3.44
CA THR A 332 2.56 5.66 2.82
C THR A 332 3.71 6.37 2.12
N ASP A 333 3.43 7.48 1.46
CA ASP A 333 4.44 8.35 0.85
C ASP A 333 5.04 9.35 1.87
N GLU A 334 6.15 9.98 1.48
CA GLU A 334 6.88 10.92 2.33
C GLU A 334 6.08 12.19 2.66
N TYR A 335 5.28 12.70 1.70
CA TYR A 335 4.45 13.90 1.91
C TYR A 335 3.36 13.63 2.94
N SER A 336 2.64 12.52 2.79
CA SER A 336 1.64 12.07 3.76
C SER A 336 2.26 11.81 5.14
N ALA A 337 3.44 11.20 5.20
CA ALA A 337 4.15 10.96 6.45
C ALA A 337 4.52 12.28 7.17
N LYS A 338 5.03 13.27 6.44
CA LYS A 338 5.32 14.61 6.99
C LYS A 338 4.05 15.31 7.45
N GLU A 339 2.97 15.23 6.66
CA GLU A 339 1.70 15.86 7.04
C GLU A 339 1.09 15.22 8.30
N ILE A 340 1.17 13.88 8.44
CA ILE A 340 0.77 13.21 9.69
C ILE A 340 1.57 13.76 10.86
N LEU A 341 2.90 13.90 10.72
CA LEU A 341 3.76 14.41 11.78
C LEU A 341 3.39 15.85 12.18
N ASN A 342 3.08 16.72 11.19
CA ASN A 342 2.66 18.09 11.42
C ASN A 342 1.34 18.17 12.19
N ARG A 343 0.38 17.29 11.91
CA ARG A 343 -0.92 17.28 12.62
C ARG A 343 -0.89 16.65 14.00
N LEU A 344 0.20 16.00 14.37
CA LEU A 344 0.43 15.43 15.71
C LEU A 344 1.19 16.39 16.65
N VAL A 345 1.62 17.53 16.15
CA VAL A 345 2.23 18.62 16.94
C VAL A 345 1.14 19.51 17.48
#